data_e2d4cabca01b06ca1015fd20830ad07d
#
_entry.id   e2d4cabca01b06ca1015fd20830ad07d
#
_cell.length_a   1.000
_cell.length_b   1.000
_cell.length_c   1.000
_cell.angle_alpha   90.00
_cell.angle_beta   90.00
_cell.angle_gamma   90.00
#
_symmetry.space_group_name_H-M   'P 1'
#
loop_
_entity.id
_entity.type
_entity.pdbx_description
1 polymer ?
#
loop_
_entity_poly.entity_id
_entity_poly.type
_entity_poly.pdbx_seq_one_letter_code
_entity_poly.pdbx_strand_id
1 'polypeptide(L)'
;ETYNIGGGAELPNMTVIDTICAEVDRAFAEVDGLAARYPDAPAAKGEPTISLKTFVTDRAGHDRRYAIDETKARAELGYAPQRGFEEGLRHTLRWYLDHESWWRPLV
;
A
#
# COMPACT_ATOMS: atom_id res chain seq x y z
N GLU A 1 -0.41 19.40 -22.77
CA GLU A 1 -1.00 19.71 -21.45
C GLU A 1 -0.46 18.80 -20.36
N THR A 2 -0.37 19.35 -19.15
CA THR A 2 0.06 18.61 -17.95
C THR A 2 -1.12 18.46 -16.99
N TYR A 3 -1.31 17.24 -16.48
CA TYR A 3 -2.36 16.93 -15.53
C TYR A 3 -1.79 16.22 -14.31
N ASN A 4 -2.26 16.59 -13.13
CA ASN A 4 -2.00 15.85 -11.91
C ASN A 4 -3.07 14.76 -11.75
N ILE A 5 -2.63 13.56 -11.44
CA ILE A 5 -3.51 12.41 -11.22
C ILE A 5 -3.38 11.99 -9.76
N GLY A 6 -4.46 12.08 -9.03
CA GLY A 6 -4.52 11.73 -7.62
C GLY A 6 -5.76 10.92 -7.27
N GLY A 7 -5.73 10.27 -6.12
CA GLY A 7 -6.85 9.47 -5.61
C GLY A 7 -7.79 10.22 -4.67
N GLY A 8 -7.49 11.49 -4.37
CA GLY A 8 -8.27 12.30 -3.43
C GLY A 8 -8.08 11.91 -1.95
N ALA A 9 -7.26 10.92 -1.66
CA ALA A 9 -6.97 10.47 -0.29
C ALA A 9 -5.64 11.05 0.19
N GLU A 10 -5.70 11.99 1.11
CA GLU A 10 -4.52 12.60 1.75
C GLU A 10 -4.30 11.94 3.11
N LEU A 11 -3.34 11.01 3.20
CA LEU A 11 -3.11 10.22 4.39
C LEU A 11 -1.68 10.40 4.93
N PRO A 12 -1.52 10.49 6.28
CA PRO A 12 -0.20 10.42 6.90
C PRO A 12 0.48 9.07 6.59
N ASN A 13 1.82 9.06 6.49
CA ASN A 13 2.60 7.83 6.25
C ASN A 13 2.27 6.72 7.26
N MET A 14 2.09 7.07 8.52
CA MET A 14 1.75 6.08 9.55
C MET A 14 0.43 5.37 9.27
N THR A 15 -0.59 6.11 8.82
CA THR A 15 -1.88 5.52 8.43
C THR A 15 -1.72 4.58 7.24
N VAL A 16 -0.92 4.97 6.23
CA VAL A 16 -0.63 4.13 5.07
C VAL A 16 0.06 2.83 5.50
N ILE A 17 1.11 2.92 6.32
CA ILE A 17 1.85 1.76 6.83
C ILE A 17 0.94 0.84 7.65
N ASP A 18 0.15 1.39 8.56
CA ASP A 18 -0.75 0.61 9.40
C ASP A 18 -1.80 -0.12 8.55
N THR A 19 -2.32 0.53 7.52
CA THR A 19 -3.26 -0.08 6.57
C THR A 19 -2.61 -1.21 5.77
N ILE A 20 -1.37 -1.03 5.29
CA ILE A 20 -0.60 -2.09 4.62
C ILE A 20 -0.43 -3.29 5.54
N CYS A 21 0.01 -3.08 6.77
CA CYS A 21 0.22 -4.15 7.74
C CYS A 21 -1.07 -4.94 8.00
N ALA A 22 -2.19 -4.23 8.21
CA ALA A 22 -3.50 -4.85 8.43
C ALA A 22 -3.97 -5.67 7.21
N GLU A 23 -3.75 -5.19 6.00
CA GLU A 23 -4.13 -5.91 4.78
C GLU A 23 -3.21 -7.13 4.52
N VAL A 24 -1.93 -7.07 4.90
CA VAL A 24 -1.04 -8.24 4.89
C VAL A 24 -1.55 -9.30 5.86
N ASP A 25 -1.83 -8.92 7.10
CA ASP A 25 -2.35 -9.85 8.12
C ASP A 25 -3.67 -10.50 7.66
N ARG A 26 -4.56 -9.71 7.06
CA ARG A 26 -5.81 -10.23 6.46
C ARG A 26 -5.52 -11.22 5.33
N ALA A 27 -4.56 -10.93 4.45
CA ALA A 27 -4.19 -11.82 3.36
C ALA A 27 -3.71 -13.18 3.89
N PHE A 28 -2.88 -13.19 4.93
CA PHE A 28 -2.43 -14.44 5.56
C PHE A 28 -3.56 -15.23 6.21
N ALA A 29 -4.58 -14.56 6.72
CA ALA A 29 -5.77 -15.23 7.28
C ALA A 29 -6.71 -15.81 6.21
N GLU A 30 -6.82 -15.14 5.05
CA GLU A 30 -7.81 -15.47 4.01
C GLU A 30 -7.26 -16.35 2.89
N VAL A 31 -5.94 -16.28 2.60
CA VAL A 31 -5.30 -17.00 1.47
C VAL A 31 -4.58 -18.22 1.97
N ASP A 32 -5.10 -19.40 1.60
CA ASP A 32 -4.49 -20.67 1.94
C ASP A 32 -3.10 -20.82 1.31
N GLY A 33 -2.16 -21.37 2.06
CA GLY A 33 -0.81 -21.63 1.60
C GLY A 33 0.12 -20.42 1.60
N LEU A 34 -0.34 -19.23 1.96
CA LEU A 34 0.49 -18.02 1.95
C LEU A 34 1.63 -18.12 2.98
N ALA A 35 1.36 -18.65 4.16
CA ALA A 35 2.38 -18.89 5.20
C ALA A 35 3.49 -19.87 4.72
N ALA A 36 3.14 -20.85 3.92
CA ALA A 36 4.13 -21.76 3.35
C ALA A 36 5.01 -21.09 2.27
N ARG A 37 4.46 -20.15 1.54
CA ARG A 37 5.21 -19.37 0.52
C ARG A 37 6.11 -18.32 1.14
N TYR A 38 5.72 -17.75 2.28
CA TYR A 38 6.44 -16.69 2.99
C TYR A 38 6.64 -17.06 4.47
N PRO A 39 7.42 -18.11 4.76
CA PRO A 39 7.53 -18.65 6.12
C PRO A 39 8.20 -17.70 7.11
N ASP A 40 8.98 -16.76 6.63
CA ASP A 40 9.70 -15.79 7.47
C ASP A 40 8.86 -14.56 7.84
N ALA A 41 7.70 -14.37 7.21
CA ALA A 41 6.82 -13.27 7.53
C ALA A 41 6.26 -13.39 8.95
N PRO A 42 6.14 -12.28 9.73
CA PRO A 42 5.54 -12.33 11.06
C PRO A 42 4.17 -13.00 11.07
N ALA A 43 3.31 -12.65 10.12
CA ALA A 43 1.97 -13.23 10.01
C ALA A 43 1.97 -14.75 9.81
N ALA A 44 3.00 -15.32 9.17
CA ALA A 44 3.17 -16.77 9.04
C ALA A 44 3.47 -17.45 10.38
N LYS A 45 4.04 -16.69 11.33
CA LYS A 45 4.41 -17.14 12.68
C LYS A 45 3.35 -16.79 13.73
N GLY A 46 2.21 -16.24 13.32
CA GLY A 46 1.14 -15.81 14.22
C GLY A 46 1.40 -14.44 14.88
N GLU A 47 2.37 -13.67 14.37
CA GLU A 47 2.70 -12.34 14.86
C GLU A 47 2.14 -11.26 13.91
N PRO A 48 1.72 -10.09 14.41
CA PRO A 48 1.21 -9.04 13.54
C PRO A 48 2.33 -8.42 12.68
N THR A 49 2.03 -8.15 11.41
CA THR A 49 2.98 -7.54 10.47
C THR A 49 3.50 -6.18 10.96
N ILE A 50 2.69 -5.44 11.72
CA ILE A 50 3.09 -4.16 12.30
C ILE A 50 4.33 -4.27 13.23
N SER A 51 4.67 -5.47 13.72
CA SER A 51 5.88 -5.71 14.51
C SER A 51 7.17 -5.39 13.76
N LEU A 52 7.14 -5.35 12.43
CA LEU A 52 8.27 -4.95 11.60
C LEU A 52 8.51 -3.44 11.56
N LYS A 53 7.58 -2.65 12.10
CA LYS A 53 7.71 -1.20 12.08
C LYS A 53 8.86 -0.73 12.97
N THR A 54 9.81 -0.02 12.37
CA THR A 54 10.97 0.53 13.07
C THR A 54 11.05 2.03 12.82
N PHE A 55 11.19 2.80 13.90
CA PHE A 55 11.39 4.24 13.82
C PHE A 55 12.88 4.54 13.60
N VAL A 56 13.15 5.43 12.65
CA VAL A 56 14.50 5.89 12.34
C VAL A 56 14.56 7.41 12.45
N THR A 57 15.76 7.98 12.53
CA THR A 57 15.95 9.42 12.48
C THR A 57 15.49 9.93 11.12
N ASP A 58 14.58 10.90 11.14
CA ASP A 58 14.05 11.49 9.91
C ASP A 58 15.08 12.37 9.22
N ARG A 59 15.00 12.46 7.89
CA ARG A 59 15.82 13.40 7.12
C ARG A 59 15.29 14.82 7.28
N ALA A 60 16.18 15.83 7.21
CA ALA A 60 15.77 17.21 7.21
C ALA A 60 14.87 17.52 6.00
N GLY A 61 13.76 18.25 6.22
CA GLY A 61 12.84 18.64 5.16
C GLY A 61 11.95 17.52 4.65
N HIS A 62 11.78 16.42 5.41
CA HIS A 62 10.84 15.35 5.04
C HIS A 62 9.39 15.83 5.09
N ASP A 63 8.63 15.55 4.05
CA ASP A 63 7.21 15.90 3.98
C ASP A 63 6.38 15.03 4.92
N ARG A 64 5.45 15.64 5.64
CA ARG A 64 4.55 14.90 6.54
C ARG A 64 3.51 14.08 5.80
N ARG A 65 3.07 14.58 4.64
CA ARG A 65 2.12 13.92 3.75
C ARG A 65 2.24 14.48 2.35
N TYR A 66 1.73 13.73 1.38
CA TYR A 66 1.61 14.17 0.00
C TYR A 66 0.15 14.47 -0.32
N ALA A 67 -0.09 15.58 -1.00
CA ALA A 67 -1.40 15.97 -1.51
C ALA A 67 -1.26 16.37 -2.97
N ILE A 68 -2.21 15.94 -3.80
CA ILE A 68 -2.23 16.23 -5.23
C ILE A 68 -3.57 16.89 -5.55
N ASP A 69 -3.52 18.03 -6.22
CA ASP A 69 -4.72 18.70 -6.74
C ASP A 69 -5.01 18.17 -8.15
N GLU A 70 -6.02 17.34 -8.27
CA GLU A 70 -6.49 16.76 -9.54
C GLU A 70 -7.69 17.51 -10.16
N THR A 71 -8.00 18.72 -9.67
CA THR A 71 -9.18 19.49 -10.13
C THR A 71 -9.20 19.69 -11.64
N LYS A 72 -8.05 20.04 -12.25
CA LYS A 72 -7.94 20.21 -13.70
C LYS A 72 -8.25 18.91 -14.45
N ALA A 73 -7.70 17.78 -13.99
CA ALA A 73 -7.95 16.48 -14.62
C ALA A 73 -9.41 16.06 -14.52
N ARG A 74 -10.06 16.33 -13.38
CA ARG A 74 -11.50 16.06 -13.21
C ARG A 74 -12.34 16.90 -14.15
N ALA A 75 -12.05 18.19 -14.26
CA ALA A 75 -12.85 19.13 -15.07
C ALA A 75 -12.68 18.90 -16.57
N GLU A 76 -11.45 18.70 -17.03
CA GLU A 76 -11.13 18.66 -18.47
C GLU A 76 -11.15 17.24 -19.07
N LEU A 77 -10.81 16.23 -18.28
CA LEU A 77 -10.71 14.85 -18.75
C LEU A 77 -11.85 13.94 -18.23
N GLY A 78 -12.70 14.43 -17.34
CA GLY A 78 -13.68 13.60 -16.66
C GLY A 78 -13.05 12.56 -15.74
N TYR A 79 -11.80 12.80 -15.30
CA TYR A 79 -11.09 11.88 -14.43
C TYR A 79 -11.83 11.66 -13.12
N ALA A 80 -11.99 10.41 -12.76
CA ALA A 80 -12.50 10.01 -11.44
C ALA A 80 -11.82 8.72 -10.99
N PRO A 81 -11.27 8.67 -9.75
CA PRO A 81 -10.75 7.43 -9.20
C PRO A 81 -11.83 6.35 -9.18
N GLN A 82 -11.50 5.15 -9.64
CA GLN A 82 -12.43 4.02 -9.69
C GLN A 82 -12.53 3.27 -8.37
N ARG A 83 -11.54 3.45 -7.49
CA ARG A 83 -11.45 2.77 -6.19
C ARG A 83 -10.98 3.72 -5.11
N GLY A 84 -11.51 3.54 -3.90
CA GLY A 84 -10.98 4.20 -2.71
C GLY A 84 -9.61 3.65 -2.31
N PHE A 85 -8.94 4.33 -1.38
CA PHE A 85 -7.58 3.98 -0.96
C PHE A 85 -7.48 2.55 -0.42
N GLU A 86 -8.34 2.16 0.52
CA GLU A 86 -8.28 0.82 1.14
C GLU A 86 -8.56 -0.29 0.14
N GLU A 87 -9.57 -0.14 -0.69
CA GLU A 87 -9.90 -1.11 -1.73
C GLU A 87 -8.78 -1.22 -2.75
N GLY A 88 -8.25 -0.10 -3.23
CA GLY A 88 -7.14 -0.05 -4.17
C GLY A 88 -5.87 -0.68 -3.60
N LEU A 89 -5.56 -0.41 -2.35
CA LEU A 89 -4.41 -1.00 -1.64
C LEU A 89 -4.55 -2.51 -1.52
N ARG A 90 -5.74 -3.01 -1.16
CA ARG A 90 -6.02 -4.45 -1.07
C ARG A 90 -5.80 -5.14 -2.42
N HIS A 91 -6.33 -4.57 -3.51
CA HIS A 91 -6.11 -5.09 -4.85
C HIS A 91 -4.65 -5.12 -5.23
N THR A 92 -3.92 -4.05 -4.96
CA THR A 92 -2.48 -3.95 -5.24
C THR A 92 -1.69 -5.00 -4.46
N LEU A 93 -1.96 -5.12 -3.16
CA LEU A 93 -1.29 -6.12 -2.32
C LEU A 93 -1.52 -7.54 -2.84
N ARG A 94 -2.78 -7.90 -3.13
CA ARG A 94 -3.12 -9.22 -3.67
C ARG A 94 -2.41 -9.48 -4.99
N TRP A 95 -2.36 -8.47 -5.86
CA TRP A 95 -1.63 -8.59 -7.12
C TRP A 95 -0.15 -8.93 -6.87
N TYR A 96 0.53 -8.25 -5.96
CA TYR A 96 1.93 -8.55 -5.63
C TYR A 96 2.10 -9.97 -5.10
N LEU A 97 1.23 -10.40 -4.22
CA LEU A 97 1.28 -11.77 -3.68
C LEU A 97 1.08 -12.85 -4.75
N ASP A 98 0.25 -12.57 -5.76
CA ASP A 98 -0.03 -13.49 -6.86
C ASP A 98 1.01 -13.44 -7.98
N HIS A 99 1.84 -12.41 -8.02
CA HIS A 99 2.83 -12.17 -9.08
C HIS A 99 4.27 -12.14 -8.58
N GLU A 100 4.59 -13.03 -7.66
CA GLU A 100 5.93 -13.13 -7.05
C GLU A 100 7.04 -13.28 -8.09
N SER A 101 6.81 -14.04 -9.14
CA SER A 101 7.77 -14.24 -10.23
C SER A 101 8.12 -12.96 -10.99
N TRP A 102 7.23 -11.96 -10.95
CA TRP A 102 7.46 -10.67 -11.59
C TRP A 102 8.39 -9.76 -10.78
N TRP A 103 8.17 -9.66 -9.47
CA TRP A 103 8.92 -8.71 -8.65
C TRP A 103 10.16 -9.32 -7.95
N ARG A 104 10.16 -10.62 -7.66
CA ARG A 104 11.28 -11.26 -6.94
C ARG A 104 12.64 -11.05 -7.62
N PRO A 105 12.78 -11.09 -8.95
CA PRO A 105 14.05 -10.80 -9.60
C PRO A 105 14.54 -9.36 -9.48
N LEU A 106 13.67 -8.44 -9.04
CA LEU A 106 13.94 -7.01 -8.91
C LEU A 106 14.46 -6.62 -7.52
N VAL A 107 14.42 -7.52 -6.55
CA VAL A 107 14.80 -7.29 -5.16
C VAL A 107 15.97 -8.16 -4.73
#